data_7e0a0d8facc0f8b5a7a662348206261f
#
_entry.id   7e0a0d8facc0f8b5a7a662348206261f
#
_cell.length_a   1.000
_cell.length_b   1.000
_cell.length_c   1.000
_cell.angle_alpha   90.00
_cell.angle_beta   90.00
_cell.angle_gamma   90.00
#
_symmetry.space_group_name_H-M   'P 1'
#
loop_
_entity.id
_entity.type
_entity.pdbx_description
1 polymer ?
#
loop_
_entity_poly.entity_id
_entity_poly.type
_entity_poly.pdbx_seq_one_letter_code
_entity_poly.pdbx_strand_id
1 'polypeptide(L)'
;MYDSSFLPGNCYGRTEVCSMTLKDIADLAGVSMMTVSNVINGKTSRVSQKTRDKVNAIIEEYGYVPNLNARSLSNKKSHIIGIIISLDEKDVLLGTNYFENPYISTMIGTIEGELQKNEYFTMIRSVSKNADIISLLKNWNVDGIIILYPAAGEYMAKLMDSATCPIATFDCELEHPNLINITSNDEKGMYLSTKYMINHGHSAIAFVADYKNNHVLTSRFNGYKRALEENHITFNPDYVYEYSPSYEGGIRAGREIASSSSPVTAVVTTADICAIGIMEGARLGGYRIPVDLSVIGYDNLTLCQYTLPKLTSVSQNIPQKAKLATSLLLEKIRTGSVSSSCQAALDVEIVDRQSVISLY
;
A
#
# COMPACT_ATOMS: atom_id res chain seq x y z
N MET A 1 32.72 -46.77 -24.49
CA MET A 1 32.14 -46.99 -25.82
C MET A 1 30.64 -46.91 -25.67
N TYR A 2 30.07 -45.74 -25.84
CA TYR A 2 28.63 -45.60 -26.03
C TYR A 2 28.41 -44.91 -27.37
N ASP A 3 27.62 -45.60 -28.18
CA ASP A 3 27.35 -45.35 -29.58
C ASP A 3 26.50 -44.05 -29.73
N SER A 4 27.00 -43.14 -30.55
CA SER A 4 26.40 -41.83 -30.81
C SER A 4 25.67 -41.84 -32.17
N SER A 5 24.58 -42.58 -32.25
CA SER A 5 23.76 -42.57 -33.45
C SER A 5 22.28 -42.77 -33.14
N PHE A 6 21.61 -41.64 -32.70
CA PHE A 6 20.17 -41.45 -32.93
C PHE A 6 19.78 -40.03 -32.40
N LEU A 7 20.01 -39.04 -33.24
CA LEU A 7 19.26 -37.79 -33.13
C LEU A 7 18.35 -37.70 -34.37
N PRO A 8 17.04 -37.77 -34.20
CA PRO A 8 16.13 -37.40 -35.28
C PRO A 8 16.09 -35.89 -35.40
N GLY A 9 16.11 -35.48 -36.67
CA GLY A 9 16.30 -34.09 -37.10
C GLY A 9 15.27 -33.10 -36.63
N ASN A 10 15.73 -31.88 -36.66
CA ASN A 10 15.02 -30.60 -36.71
C ASN A 10 13.56 -30.68 -37.14
N CYS A 11 12.67 -30.41 -36.20
CA CYS A 11 11.36 -29.82 -36.45
C CYS A 11 11.07 -28.75 -35.42
N TYR A 12 11.84 -27.65 -35.39
CA TYR A 12 11.36 -26.38 -34.86
C TYR A 12 10.71 -25.60 -36.01
N GLY A 13 9.55 -26.10 -36.44
CA GLY A 13 8.58 -25.27 -37.12
C GLY A 13 8.10 -24.21 -36.10
N ARG A 14 8.44 -22.95 -36.32
CA ARG A 14 7.70 -21.84 -35.71
C ARG A 14 6.25 -22.00 -36.15
N THR A 15 5.41 -22.55 -35.29
CA THR A 15 4.01 -22.25 -35.33
C THR A 15 3.91 -20.79 -34.91
N GLU A 16 3.88 -19.88 -35.89
CA GLU A 16 3.27 -18.58 -35.68
C GLU A 16 1.87 -18.90 -35.19
N VAL A 17 1.65 -18.67 -33.88
CA VAL A 17 0.31 -18.60 -33.32
C VAL A 17 -0.24 -17.33 -33.92
N CYS A 18 -0.90 -17.45 -35.07
CA CYS A 18 -1.60 -16.37 -35.73
C CYS A 18 -2.74 -15.98 -34.79
N SER A 19 -2.48 -15.01 -33.89
CA SER A 19 -3.46 -14.53 -32.93
C SER A 19 -4.61 -13.93 -33.73
N MET A 20 -5.78 -14.57 -33.66
CA MET A 20 -6.99 -14.10 -34.32
C MET A 20 -7.25 -12.63 -33.96
N THR A 21 -7.52 -11.81 -34.95
CA THR A 21 -7.82 -10.39 -34.78
C THR A 21 -9.33 -10.12 -34.80
N LEU A 22 -9.72 -8.95 -34.32
CA LEU A 22 -11.11 -8.49 -34.41
C LEU A 22 -11.62 -8.47 -35.86
N LYS A 23 -10.74 -8.21 -36.82
CA LYS A 23 -11.04 -8.21 -38.24
C LYS A 23 -11.33 -9.63 -38.74
N ASP A 24 -10.53 -10.60 -38.34
CA ASP A 24 -10.74 -12.00 -38.76
C ASP A 24 -12.09 -12.54 -38.27
N ILE A 25 -12.50 -12.18 -37.03
CA ILE A 25 -13.83 -12.51 -36.50
C ILE A 25 -14.93 -11.84 -37.32
N ALA A 26 -14.73 -10.57 -37.67
CA ALA A 26 -15.69 -9.81 -38.47
C ALA A 26 -15.89 -10.44 -39.87
N ASP A 27 -14.78 -10.84 -40.51
CA ASP A 27 -14.79 -11.48 -41.83
C ASP A 27 -15.48 -12.87 -41.75
N LEU A 28 -15.15 -13.70 -40.73
CA LEU A 28 -15.81 -15.01 -40.52
C LEU A 28 -17.31 -14.89 -40.19
N ALA A 29 -17.67 -13.88 -39.40
CA ALA A 29 -19.05 -13.64 -39.04
C ALA A 29 -19.86 -12.99 -40.17
N GLY A 30 -19.19 -12.39 -41.17
CA GLY A 30 -19.85 -11.62 -42.25
C GLY A 30 -20.45 -10.33 -41.74
N VAL A 31 -19.84 -9.66 -40.79
CA VAL A 31 -20.31 -8.41 -40.19
C VAL A 31 -19.18 -7.39 -40.09
N SER A 32 -19.48 -6.14 -39.75
CA SER A 32 -18.45 -5.12 -39.54
C SER A 32 -17.68 -5.37 -38.25
N MET A 33 -16.41 -4.92 -38.17
CA MET A 33 -15.64 -4.90 -36.92
C MET A 33 -16.35 -4.15 -35.79
N MET A 34 -17.11 -3.11 -36.12
CA MET A 34 -17.96 -2.37 -35.17
C MET A 34 -19.04 -3.27 -34.55
N THR A 35 -19.65 -4.15 -35.37
CA THR A 35 -20.65 -5.11 -34.88
C THR A 35 -20.03 -6.14 -33.94
N VAL A 36 -18.88 -6.69 -34.29
CA VAL A 36 -18.11 -7.60 -33.39
C VAL A 36 -17.72 -6.89 -32.08
N SER A 37 -17.19 -5.68 -32.17
CA SER A 37 -16.86 -4.85 -31.00
C SER A 37 -18.07 -4.58 -30.11
N ASN A 38 -19.23 -4.31 -30.70
CA ASN A 38 -20.48 -4.10 -29.95
C ASN A 38 -20.95 -5.38 -29.23
N VAL A 39 -20.79 -6.55 -29.84
CA VAL A 39 -21.10 -7.84 -29.19
C VAL A 39 -20.18 -8.10 -28.02
N ILE A 40 -18.87 -7.97 -28.21
CA ILE A 40 -17.85 -8.18 -27.17
C ILE A 40 -18.04 -7.22 -25.98
N ASN A 41 -18.44 -5.96 -26.25
CA ASN A 41 -18.62 -4.94 -25.21
C ASN A 41 -20.06 -4.88 -24.65
N GLY A 42 -20.93 -5.85 -24.96
CA GLY A 42 -22.30 -5.90 -24.46
C GLY A 42 -23.24 -4.79 -24.99
N LYS A 43 -22.79 -3.98 -25.97
CA LYS A 43 -23.58 -2.91 -26.59
C LYS A 43 -24.52 -3.49 -27.66
N THR A 44 -25.41 -4.39 -27.25
CA THR A 44 -26.18 -5.26 -28.14
C THR A 44 -27.52 -4.70 -28.61
N SER A 45 -27.94 -3.50 -28.18
CA SER A 45 -29.24 -2.91 -28.50
C SER A 45 -29.51 -2.76 -30.01
N ARG A 46 -28.48 -2.74 -30.85
CA ARG A 46 -28.56 -2.63 -32.32
C ARG A 46 -28.08 -3.88 -33.06
N VAL A 47 -27.87 -5.00 -32.35
CA VAL A 47 -27.35 -6.24 -32.93
C VAL A 47 -28.39 -7.37 -32.73
N SER A 48 -28.78 -8.04 -33.82
CA SER A 48 -29.76 -9.14 -33.73
C SER A 48 -29.22 -10.32 -32.90
N GLN A 49 -30.09 -11.08 -32.24
CA GLN A 49 -29.72 -12.26 -31.46
C GLN A 49 -28.93 -13.23 -32.32
N LYS A 50 -29.37 -13.52 -33.52
CA LYS A 50 -28.67 -14.41 -34.48
C LYS A 50 -27.25 -13.97 -34.77
N THR A 51 -26.99 -12.67 -34.89
CA THR A 51 -25.64 -12.12 -35.11
C THR A 51 -24.78 -12.25 -33.84
N ARG A 52 -25.35 -12.03 -32.66
CA ARG A 52 -24.69 -12.22 -31.39
C ARG A 52 -24.21 -13.65 -31.20
N ASP A 53 -25.12 -14.60 -31.42
CA ASP A 53 -24.82 -16.03 -31.24
C ASP A 53 -23.75 -16.49 -32.23
N LYS A 54 -23.79 -16.01 -33.49
CA LYS A 54 -22.75 -16.31 -34.49
C LYS A 54 -21.38 -15.77 -34.07
N VAL A 55 -21.30 -14.52 -33.63
CA VAL A 55 -20.03 -13.88 -33.20
C VAL A 55 -19.46 -14.57 -31.95
N ASN A 56 -20.33 -14.87 -30.96
CA ASN A 56 -19.90 -15.57 -29.75
C ASN A 56 -19.39 -16.99 -30.03
N ALA A 57 -20.04 -17.72 -30.92
CA ALA A 57 -19.59 -19.06 -31.34
C ALA A 57 -18.20 -19.02 -31.98
N ILE A 58 -17.93 -18.03 -32.84
CA ILE A 58 -16.60 -17.85 -33.46
C ILE A 58 -15.56 -17.48 -32.39
N ILE A 59 -15.90 -16.58 -31.46
CA ILE A 59 -14.99 -16.19 -30.36
C ILE A 59 -14.60 -17.41 -29.52
N GLU A 60 -15.59 -18.27 -29.20
CA GLU A 60 -15.39 -19.48 -28.41
C GLU A 60 -14.57 -20.54 -29.19
N GLU A 61 -14.92 -20.79 -30.45
CA GLU A 61 -14.26 -21.76 -31.33
C GLU A 61 -12.77 -21.47 -31.52
N TYR A 62 -12.42 -20.19 -31.70
CA TYR A 62 -11.04 -19.79 -31.98
C TYR A 62 -10.31 -19.25 -30.74
N GLY A 63 -10.92 -19.28 -29.56
CA GLY A 63 -10.33 -18.84 -28.32
C GLY A 63 -9.88 -17.35 -28.34
N TYR A 64 -10.63 -16.51 -29.07
CA TYR A 64 -10.27 -15.10 -29.19
C TYR A 64 -10.39 -14.37 -27.85
N VAL A 65 -9.29 -13.79 -27.38
CA VAL A 65 -9.26 -12.90 -26.22
C VAL A 65 -9.12 -11.47 -26.72
N PRO A 66 -10.05 -10.57 -26.35
CA PRO A 66 -9.97 -9.16 -26.75
C PRO A 66 -8.64 -8.54 -26.34
N ASN A 67 -7.92 -7.95 -27.28
CA ASN A 67 -6.68 -7.25 -26.99
C ASN A 67 -7.01 -5.94 -26.22
N LEU A 68 -6.52 -5.85 -24.98
CA LEU A 68 -6.73 -4.69 -24.11
C LEU A 68 -6.23 -3.39 -24.73
N ASN A 69 -5.12 -3.44 -25.48
CA ASN A 69 -4.58 -2.27 -26.18
C ASN A 69 -5.53 -1.78 -27.30
N ALA A 70 -6.18 -2.71 -28.03
CA ALA A 70 -7.18 -2.36 -29.04
C ALA A 70 -8.46 -1.80 -28.40
N ARG A 71 -8.82 -2.28 -27.20
CA ARG A 71 -9.96 -1.81 -26.42
C ARG A 71 -9.72 -0.40 -25.89
N SER A 72 -8.50 -0.09 -25.41
CA SER A 72 -8.11 1.24 -24.94
C SER A 72 -8.16 2.30 -26.04
N LEU A 73 -7.75 1.95 -27.26
CA LEU A 73 -7.82 2.85 -28.42
C LEU A 73 -9.27 3.21 -28.83
N SER A 74 -10.23 2.29 -28.63
CA SER A 74 -11.63 2.53 -28.99
C SER A 74 -12.41 3.28 -27.91
N ASN A 75 -12.08 3.11 -26.63
CA ASN A 75 -12.86 3.63 -25.51
C ASN A 75 -12.22 4.82 -24.78
N LYS A 76 -11.02 5.28 -25.21
CA LYS A 76 -10.22 6.33 -24.52
C LYS A 76 -9.87 6.00 -23.06
N LYS A 77 -10.02 4.74 -22.63
CA LYS A 77 -9.69 4.26 -21.29
C LYS A 77 -8.76 3.06 -21.40
N SER A 78 -7.69 3.09 -20.60
CA SER A 78 -6.68 2.02 -20.59
C SER A 78 -7.11 0.83 -19.71
N HIS A 79 -8.01 1.04 -18.76
CA HIS A 79 -8.31 0.11 -17.67
C HIS A 79 -7.08 -0.29 -16.85
N ILE A 80 -6.10 0.61 -16.75
CA ILE A 80 -4.89 0.44 -15.97
C ILE A 80 -4.82 1.54 -14.91
N ILE A 81 -4.54 1.17 -13.67
CA ILE A 81 -4.19 2.08 -12.60
C ILE A 81 -2.71 1.95 -12.29
N GLY A 82 -2.00 3.09 -12.29
CA GLY A 82 -0.61 3.16 -11.86
C GLY A 82 -0.50 3.21 -10.35
N ILE A 83 0.35 2.38 -9.77
CA ILE A 83 0.74 2.45 -8.35
C ILE A 83 2.20 2.90 -8.30
N ILE A 84 2.44 4.06 -7.71
CA ILE A 84 3.79 4.61 -7.51
C ILE A 84 4.15 4.46 -6.04
N ILE A 85 5.33 3.92 -5.78
CA ILE A 85 5.90 3.79 -4.44
C ILE A 85 7.13 4.68 -4.37
N SER A 86 7.05 5.79 -3.62
CA SER A 86 8.18 6.69 -3.45
C SER A 86 9.08 6.19 -2.31
N LEU A 87 10.31 5.83 -2.64
CA LEU A 87 11.32 5.31 -1.71
C LEU A 87 12.48 6.29 -1.56
N ASP A 88 13.29 6.11 -0.54
CA ASP A 88 14.55 6.82 -0.44
C ASP A 88 15.50 6.38 -1.56
N GLU A 89 16.35 7.29 -2.03
CA GLU A 89 17.22 7.04 -3.19
C GLU A 89 18.12 5.81 -3.00
N LYS A 90 18.67 5.64 -1.78
CA LYS A 90 19.49 4.48 -1.41
C LYS A 90 18.73 3.15 -1.58
N ASP A 91 17.43 3.12 -1.21
CA ASP A 91 16.62 1.90 -1.28
C ASP A 91 16.31 1.52 -2.73
N VAL A 92 16.10 2.52 -3.59
CA VAL A 92 15.93 2.30 -5.04
C VAL A 92 17.23 1.80 -5.66
N LEU A 93 18.37 2.40 -5.31
CA LEU A 93 19.69 2.01 -5.85
C LEU A 93 20.12 0.60 -5.40
N LEU A 94 19.79 0.22 -4.16
CA LEU A 94 20.07 -1.11 -3.62
C LEU A 94 19.09 -2.19 -4.14
N GLY A 95 18.04 -1.82 -4.86
CA GLY A 95 17.02 -2.75 -5.32
C GLY A 95 16.21 -3.36 -4.17
N THR A 96 16.00 -2.58 -3.09
CA THR A 96 15.26 -3.04 -1.92
C THR A 96 13.89 -3.59 -2.31
N ASN A 97 13.57 -4.79 -1.84
CA ASN A 97 12.28 -5.41 -2.07
C ASN A 97 11.22 -4.76 -1.16
N TYR A 98 10.53 -3.74 -1.66
CA TYR A 98 9.50 -3.02 -0.90
C TYR A 98 8.29 -3.90 -0.50
N PHE A 99 8.10 -5.05 -1.13
CA PHE A 99 7.07 -6.01 -0.72
C PHE A 99 7.40 -6.74 0.59
N GLU A 100 8.64 -6.70 1.05
CA GLU A 100 9.02 -7.19 2.38
C GLU A 100 8.51 -6.26 3.49
N ASN A 101 8.15 -5.01 3.18
CA ASN A 101 7.45 -4.15 4.12
C ASN A 101 5.97 -4.56 4.22
N PRO A 102 5.50 -5.07 5.38
CA PRO A 102 4.15 -5.61 5.50
C PRO A 102 3.05 -4.56 5.34
N TYR A 103 3.32 -3.29 5.66
CA TYR A 103 2.40 -2.18 5.42
C TYR A 103 2.17 -1.99 3.91
N ILE A 104 3.25 -1.90 3.14
CA ILE A 104 3.18 -1.74 1.66
C ILE A 104 2.45 -2.94 1.04
N SER A 105 2.81 -4.16 1.43
CA SER A 105 2.19 -5.38 0.91
C SER A 105 0.69 -5.42 1.17
N THR A 106 0.27 -5.04 2.38
CA THR A 106 -1.15 -4.99 2.77
C THR A 106 -1.89 -3.93 1.97
N MET A 107 -1.31 -2.74 1.81
CA MET A 107 -1.89 -1.66 1.00
C MET A 107 -2.07 -2.10 -0.46
N ILE A 108 -1.00 -2.58 -1.09
CA ILE A 108 -1.02 -2.97 -2.51
C ILE A 108 -1.98 -4.14 -2.74
N GLY A 109 -1.93 -5.18 -1.90
CA GLY A 109 -2.84 -6.33 -2.04
C GLY A 109 -4.31 -5.93 -1.89
N THR A 110 -4.61 -4.96 -1.02
CA THR A 110 -5.99 -4.47 -0.87
C THR A 110 -6.40 -3.61 -2.06
N ILE A 111 -5.53 -2.71 -2.54
CA ILE A 111 -5.78 -1.88 -3.72
C ILE A 111 -6.02 -2.78 -4.94
N GLU A 112 -5.14 -3.75 -5.17
CA GLU A 112 -5.24 -4.70 -6.30
C GLU A 112 -6.55 -5.47 -6.27
N GLY A 113 -6.92 -6.03 -5.11
CA GLY A 113 -8.19 -6.75 -4.98
C GLY A 113 -9.43 -5.88 -5.24
N GLU A 114 -9.41 -4.58 -4.92
CA GLU A 114 -10.50 -3.66 -5.27
C GLU A 114 -10.48 -3.27 -6.76
N LEU A 115 -9.30 -3.12 -7.36
CA LEU A 115 -9.15 -2.84 -8.79
C LEU A 115 -9.61 -4.03 -9.64
N GLN A 116 -9.24 -5.26 -9.28
CA GLN A 116 -9.64 -6.48 -9.95
C GLN A 116 -11.18 -6.64 -9.99
N LYS A 117 -11.88 -6.37 -8.89
CA LYS A 117 -13.36 -6.38 -8.83
C LYS A 117 -14.01 -5.38 -9.79
N ASN A 118 -13.30 -4.34 -10.17
CA ASN A 118 -13.74 -3.29 -11.08
C ASN A 118 -13.15 -3.41 -12.49
N GLU A 119 -12.56 -4.57 -12.82
CA GLU A 119 -11.95 -4.89 -14.11
C GLU A 119 -10.81 -3.95 -14.52
N TYR A 120 -10.03 -3.44 -13.53
CA TYR A 120 -8.81 -2.68 -13.74
C TYR A 120 -7.58 -3.55 -13.51
N PHE A 121 -6.54 -3.30 -14.29
CA PHE A 121 -5.20 -3.85 -14.11
C PHE A 121 -4.31 -2.89 -13.33
N THR A 122 -3.31 -3.41 -12.65
CA THR A 122 -2.32 -2.63 -11.92
C THR A 122 -0.99 -2.55 -12.66
N MET A 123 -0.38 -1.37 -12.70
CA MET A 123 1.00 -1.18 -13.09
C MET A 123 1.76 -0.59 -11.90
N ILE A 124 2.72 -1.33 -11.34
CA ILE A 124 3.46 -0.92 -10.14
C ILE A 124 4.86 -0.45 -10.50
N ARG A 125 5.27 0.69 -9.95
CA ARG A 125 6.61 1.24 -10.12
C ARG A 125 7.11 1.84 -8.81
N SER A 126 8.28 1.40 -8.35
CA SER A 126 9.03 2.13 -7.34
C SER A 126 9.88 3.24 -7.99
N VAL A 127 9.94 4.37 -7.33
CA VAL A 127 10.72 5.54 -7.76
C VAL A 127 11.44 6.15 -6.56
N SER A 128 12.55 6.86 -6.77
CA SER A 128 13.11 7.68 -5.70
C SER A 128 12.21 8.90 -5.43
N LYS A 129 12.24 9.43 -4.22
CA LYS A 129 11.50 10.66 -3.85
C LYS A 129 11.86 11.86 -4.72
N ASN A 130 13.05 11.85 -5.32
CA ASN A 130 13.54 12.90 -6.23
C ASN A 130 13.27 12.60 -7.71
N ALA A 131 12.63 11.48 -8.05
CA ALA A 131 12.35 11.12 -9.43
C ALA A 131 11.34 12.08 -10.06
N ASP A 132 11.52 12.34 -11.35
CA ASP A 132 10.53 13.11 -12.13
C ASP A 132 9.31 12.23 -12.47
N ILE A 133 8.39 12.13 -11.52
CA ILE A 133 7.12 11.41 -11.69
C ILE A 133 6.29 12.05 -12.82
N ILE A 134 6.39 13.37 -13.01
CA ILE A 134 5.63 14.08 -14.05
C ILE A 134 6.01 13.57 -15.45
N SER A 135 7.31 13.41 -15.72
CA SER A 135 7.78 12.81 -16.99
C SER A 135 7.39 11.35 -17.13
N LEU A 136 7.42 10.58 -16.03
CA LEU A 136 6.95 9.21 -16.02
C LEU A 136 5.47 9.12 -16.42
N LEU A 137 4.61 9.98 -15.86
CA LEU A 137 3.17 9.98 -16.10
C LEU A 137 2.81 10.36 -17.54
N LYS A 138 3.58 11.24 -18.18
CA LYS A 138 3.36 11.58 -19.59
C LYS A 138 3.53 10.37 -20.53
N ASN A 139 4.33 9.40 -20.14
CA ASN A 139 4.58 8.17 -20.90
C ASN A 139 3.66 7.00 -20.51
N TRP A 140 2.93 7.14 -19.40
CA TRP A 140 2.01 6.11 -18.95
C TRP A 140 0.60 6.36 -19.47
N ASN A 141 0.06 5.38 -20.17
CA ASN A 141 -1.36 5.38 -20.55
C ASN A 141 -2.17 4.70 -19.43
N VAL A 142 -2.45 5.44 -18.35
CA VAL A 142 -3.21 4.98 -17.20
C VAL A 142 -4.44 5.86 -16.97
N ASP A 143 -5.51 5.29 -16.42
CA ASP A 143 -6.75 6.02 -16.15
C ASP A 143 -6.72 6.77 -14.81
N GLY A 144 -5.81 6.38 -13.93
CA GLY A 144 -5.60 7.00 -12.62
C GLY A 144 -4.34 6.50 -11.94
N ILE A 145 -3.96 7.15 -10.86
CA ILE A 145 -2.71 6.88 -10.14
C ILE A 145 -2.96 6.85 -8.64
N ILE A 146 -2.30 5.91 -7.96
CA ILE A 146 -2.21 5.83 -6.51
C ILE A 146 -0.75 5.99 -6.10
N ILE A 147 -0.46 6.91 -5.20
CA ILE A 147 0.91 7.17 -4.72
C ILE A 147 1.02 6.78 -3.25
N LEU A 148 1.93 5.86 -2.95
CA LEU A 148 2.35 5.52 -1.59
C LEU A 148 3.59 6.33 -1.23
N TYR A 149 3.63 6.87 0.00
CA TYR A 149 4.70 7.73 0.49
C TYR A 149 4.94 8.96 -0.39
N PRO A 150 3.93 9.84 -0.55
CA PRO A 150 4.05 10.99 -1.42
C PRO A 150 5.23 11.88 -1.02
N ALA A 151 5.84 12.54 -2.00
CA ALA A 151 6.89 13.52 -1.78
C ALA A 151 6.33 14.79 -1.07
N ALA A 152 7.21 15.71 -0.68
CA ALA A 152 6.84 16.96 -0.03
C ALA A 152 5.82 17.77 -0.82
N GLY A 153 5.03 18.60 -0.12
CA GLY A 153 3.85 19.28 -0.64
C GLY A 153 4.07 20.11 -1.91
N GLU A 154 5.21 20.81 -2.05
CA GLU A 154 5.50 21.61 -3.25
C GLU A 154 5.62 20.73 -4.52
N TYR A 155 6.26 19.58 -4.41
CA TYR A 155 6.37 18.64 -5.53
C TYR A 155 4.99 18.04 -5.88
N MET A 156 4.21 17.67 -4.87
CA MET A 156 2.85 17.19 -5.07
C MET A 156 1.95 18.24 -5.71
N ALA A 157 2.09 19.52 -5.36
CA ALA A 157 1.35 20.60 -6.01
C ALA A 157 1.67 20.67 -7.51
N LYS A 158 2.96 20.68 -7.89
CA LYS A 158 3.39 20.64 -9.30
C LYS A 158 2.88 19.40 -10.04
N LEU A 159 2.85 18.26 -9.35
CA LEU A 159 2.33 17.01 -9.91
C LEU A 159 0.82 17.12 -10.18
N MET A 160 0.06 17.70 -9.25
CA MET A 160 -1.39 17.91 -9.41
C MET A 160 -1.72 18.85 -10.58
N ASP A 161 -0.95 19.93 -10.75
CA ASP A 161 -1.11 20.88 -11.85
C ASP A 161 -0.81 20.26 -13.23
N SER A 162 0.06 19.24 -13.25
CA SER A 162 0.52 18.59 -14.50
C SER A 162 -0.23 17.29 -14.81
N ALA A 163 -1.01 16.77 -13.87
CA ALA A 163 -1.66 15.47 -14.00
C ALA A 163 -2.80 15.49 -15.02
N THR A 164 -2.81 14.49 -15.89
CA THR A 164 -3.86 14.27 -16.90
C THR A 164 -4.93 13.27 -16.45
N CYS A 165 -4.74 12.65 -15.31
CA CYS A 165 -5.66 11.67 -14.71
C CYS A 165 -5.79 11.91 -13.20
N PRO A 166 -6.86 11.40 -12.56
CA PRO A 166 -7.04 11.50 -11.11
C PRO A 166 -5.91 10.85 -10.33
N ILE A 167 -5.56 11.47 -9.20
CA ILE A 167 -4.53 10.98 -8.27
C ILE A 167 -5.15 10.73 -6.90
N ALA A 168 -4.82 9.58 -6.31
CA ALA A 168 -5.08 9.26 -4.91
C ALA A 168 -3.76 9.04 -4.17
N THR A 169 -3.73 9.40 -2.88
CA THR A 169 -2.55 9.25 -2.03
C THR A 169 -2.96 9.01 -0.58
N PHE A 170 -1.98 8.76 0.26
CA PHE A 170 -2.13 8.51 1.68
C PHE A 170 -1.21 9.44 2.48
N ASP A 171 -1.76 9.97 3.57
CA ASP A 171 -1.00 10.78 4.53
C ASP A 171 -0.17 11.91 3.87
N CYS A 172 -0.71 12.55 2.84
CA CYS A 172 -0.08 13.66 2.16
C CYS A 172 -0.37 14.98 2.90
N GLU A 173 0.65 15.83 3.04
CA GLU A 173 0.50 17.15 3.66
C GLU A 173 -0.21 18.16 2.74
N LEU A 174 -0.23 17.90 1.43
CA LEU A 174 -0.86 18.82 0.48
C LEU A 174 -2.37 18.78 0.62
N GLU A 175 -2.96 19.92 0.94
CA GLU A 175 -4.39 20.15 0.80
C GLU A 175 -4.69 20.66 -0.62
N HIS A 176 -5.38 19.83 -1.42
CA HIS A 176 -5.76 20.18 -2.78
C HIS A 176 -7.15 19.60 -3.10
N PRO A 177 -8.10 20.39 -3.65
CA PRO A 177 -9.49 19.95 -3.83
C PRO A 177 -9.65 18.76 -4.77
N ASN A 178 -8.70 18.55 -5.66
CA ASN A 178 -8.71 17.45 -6.62
C ASN A 178 -7.85 16.25 -6.22
N LEU A 179 -7.07 16.33 -5.14
CA LEU A 179 -6.27 15.24 -4.63
C LEU A 179 -7.12 14.37 -3.69
N ILE A 180 -7.27 13.10 -4.03
CA ILE A 180 -7.85 12.13 -3.09
C ILE A 180 -6.75 11.79 -2.07
N ASN A 181 -6.95 12.18 -0.83
CA ASN A 181 -5.98 11.95 0.25
C ASN A 181 -6.67 11.31 1.47
N ILE A 182 -6.30 10.08 1.75
CA ILE A 182 -6.84 9.34 2.89
C ILE A 182 -5.76 9.26 3.97
N THR A 183 -6.05 9.87 5.11
CA THR A 183 -5.15 9.94 6.26
C THR A 183 -5.64 9.09 7.43
N SER A 184 -4.79 8.88 8.41
CA SER A 184 -5.15 8.36 9.72
C SER A 184 -4.98 9.45 10.78
N ASN A 185 -5.68 9.33 11.90
CA ASN A 185 -5.48 10.25 13.02
C ASN A 185 -4.24 9.83 13.83
N ASP A 186 -3.06 10.12 13.28
CA ASP A 186 -1.77 9.65 13.78
C ASP A 186 -1.45 10.16 15.18
N GLU A 187 -1.74 11.44 15.46
CA GLU A 187 -1.55 12.01 16.78
C GLU A 187 -2.44 11.32 17.83
N LYS A 188 -3.73 11.12 17.49
CA LYS A 188 -4.67 10.40 18.36
C LYS A 188 -4.20 8.96 18.60
N GLY A 189 -3.72 8.26 17.57
CA GLY A 189 -3.27 6.89 17.70
C GLY A 189 -2.13 6.72 18.69
N MET A 190 -1.12 7.59 18.60
CA MET A 190 -0.01 7.55 19.54
C MET A 190 -0.39 8.09 20.93
N TYR A 191 -1.28 9.05 21.00
CA TYR A 191 -1.88 9.47 22.27
C TYR A 191 -2.57 8.28 22.95
N LEU A 192 -3.40 7.53 22.24
CA LEU A 192 -4.11 6.37 22.80
C LEU A 192 -3.15 5.27 23.25
N SER A 193 -2.09 4.95 22.49
CA SER A 193 -1.11 3.94 22.88
C SER A 193 -0.34 4.32 24.11
N THR A 194 0.08 5.59 24.21
CA THR A 194 0.79 6.10 25.40
C THR A 194 -0.14 6.15 26.61
N LYS A 195 -1.38 6.62 26.44
CA LYS A 195 -2.41 6.61 27.48
C LYS A 195 -2.73 5.19 27.96
N TYR A 196 -2.75 4.23 27.04
CA TYR A 196 -2.94 2.83 27.38
C TYR A 196 -1.83 2.31 28.31
N MET A 197 -0.57 2.62 28.03
CA MET A 197 0.56 2.29 28.91
C MET A 197 0.42 2.95 30.29
N ILE A 198 0.06 4.23 30.32
CA ILE A 198 -0.16 4.97 31.57
C ILE A 198 -1.27 4.31 32.41
N ASN A 199 -2.38 3.92 31.80
CA ASN A 199 -3.48 3.25 32.46
C ASN A 199 -3.11 1.87 32.99
N HIS A 200 -2.01 1.25 32.52
CA HIS A 200 -1.44 0.01 33.03
C HIS A 200 -0.34 0.25 34.08
N GLY A 201 -0.17 1.48 34.56
CA GLY A 201 0.76 1.83 35.64
C GLY A 201 2.16 2.23 35.18
N HIS A 202 2.43 2.27 33.88
CA HIS A 202 3.73 2.67 33.37
C HIS A 202 3.88 4.20 33.38
N SER A 203 5.00 4.69 33.92
CA SER A 203 5.37 6.11 33.89
C SER A 203 6.71 6.38 33.18
N ALA A 204 7.59 5.39 33.13
CA ALA A 204 8.83 5.42 32.36
C ALA A 204 8.58 4.75 30.98
N ILE A 205 8.04 5.52 30.05
CA ILE A 205 7.61 5.06 28.73
C ILE A 205 8.55 5.61 27.67
N ALA A 206 9.20 4.74 26.91
CA ALA A 206 10.05 5.12 25.78
C ALA A 206 9.25 5.31 24.49
N PHE A 207 9.70 6.23 23.64
CA PHE A 207 9.26 6.40 22.26
C PHE A 207 10.38 5.99 21.31
N VAL A 208 10.09 5.16 20.32
CA VAL A 208 11.09 4.67 19.35
C VAL A 208 10.65 5.01 17.93
N ALA A 209 11.28 6.01 17.32
CA ALA A 209 11.26 6.32 15.91
C ALA A 209 12.25 7.44 15.55
N ASP A 210 12.75 7.46 14.31
CA ASP A 210 13.37 8.64 13.68
C ASP A 210 12.24 9.50 13.10
N TYR A 211 11.76 10.49 13.87
CA TYR A 211 10.51 11.21 13.61
C TYR A 211 10.69 12.58 12.96
N LYS A 212 11.89 13.18 13.03
CA LYS A 212 12.10 14.61 12.76
C LYS A 212 11.85 15.04 11.31
N ASN A 213 12.02 14.12 10.36
CA ASN A 213 11.92 14.41 8.93
C ASN A 213 10.67 13.81 8.27
N ASN A 214 9.67 13.44 9.07
CA ASN A 214 8.44 12.82 8.59
C ASN A 214 7.25 13.33 9.39
N HIS A 215 6.32 14.01 8.74
CA HIS A 215 5.16 14.65 9.39
C HIS A 215 4.25 13.64 10.10
N VAL A 216 4.06 12.43 9.54
CA VAL A 216 3.29 11.36 10.17
C VAL A 216 3.94 10.96 11.49
N LEU A 217 5.26 10.71 11.47
CA LEU A 217 6.01 10.32 12.68
C LEU A 217 6.10 11.48 13.69
N THR A 218 6.18 12.72 13.21
CA THR A 218 6.12 13.91 14.06
C THR A 218 4.75 14.05 14.73
N SER A 219 3.66 13.79 14.02
CA SER A 219 2.31 13.79 14.59
C SER A 219 2.17 12.70 15.66
N ARG A 220 2.70 11.49 15.42
CA ARG A 220 2.75 10.41 16.42
C ARG A 220 3.55 10.84 17.65
N PHE A 221 4.73 11.45 17.46
CA PHE A 221 5.53 11.97 18.57
C PHE A 221 4.79 13.04 19.40
N ASN A 222 4.03 13.92 18.75
CA ASN A 222 3.21 14.91 19.44
C ASN A 222 2.11 14.24 20.28
N GLY A 223 1.48 13.19 19.77
CA GLY A 223 0.51 12.39 20.51
C GLY A 223 1.10 11.74 21.77
N TYR A 224 2.33 11.19 21.66
CA TYR A 224 3.07 10.68 22.82
C TYR A 224 3.31 11.74 23.88
N LYS A 225 3.86 12.91 23.49
CA LYS A 225 4.11 14.03 24.41
C LYS A 225 2.85 14.53 25.09
N ARG A 226 1.77 14.71 24.31
CA ARG A 226 0.49 15.17 24.84
C ARG A 226 -0.08 14.20 25.88
N ALA A 227 0.02 12.88 25.63
CA ALA A 227 -0.45 11.89 26.60
C ALA A 227 0.33 11.92 27.91
N LEU A 228 1.64 12.13 27.89
CA LEU A 228 2.46 12.31 29.09
C LEU A 228 2.03 13.59 29.86
N GLU A 229 1.95 14.71 29.15
CA GLU A 229 1.60 16.02 29.73
C GLU A 229 0.23 16.00 30.42
N GLU A 230 -0.80 15.51 29.74
CA GLU A 230 -2.16 15.44 30.29
C GLU A 230 -2.29 14.49 31.49
N ASN A 231 -1.30 13.59 31.68
CA ASN A 231 -1.24 12.68 32.84
C ASN A 231 -0.15 13.08 33.86
N HIS A 232 0.35 14.31 33.78
CA HIS A 232 1.35 14.85 34.71
C HIS A 232 2.65 14.05 34.78
N ILE A 233 3.03 13.35 33.71
CA ILE A 233 4.31 12.65 33.58
C ILE A 233 5.29 13.58 32.85
N THR A 234 6.39 13.89 33.50
CA THR A 234 7.41 14.75 32.91
C THR A 234 8.06 14.05 31.70
N PHE A 235 8.04 14.73 30.56
CA PHE A 235 8.74 14.27 29.36
C PHE A 235 10.23 14.19 29.63
N ASN A 236 10.84 13.02 29.37
CA ASN A 236 12.27 12.81 29.45
C ASN A 236 12.83 12.55 28.06
N PRO A 237 13.72 13.41 27.52
CA PRO A 237 14.34 13.20 26.20
C PRO A 237 15.21 11.93 26.12
N ASP A 238 15.74 11.43 27.24
CA ASP A 238 16.54 10.20 27.28
C ASP A 238 15.69 8.94 27.01
N TYR A 239 14.35 9.07 27.01
CA TYR A 239 13.42 7.99 26.63
C TYR A 239 13.02 8.04 25.16
N VAL A 240 13.63 8.90 24.35
CA VAL A 240 13.41 8.99 22.91
C VAL A 240 14.57 8.33 22.18
N TYR A 241 14.30 7.20 21.57
CA TYR A 241 15.28 6.41 20.81
C TYR A 241 15.09 6.66 19.32
N GLU A 242 16.01 7.43 18.71
CA GLU A 242 15.92 7.82 17.29
C GLU A 242 16.46 6.72 16.38
N TYR A 243 15.67 5.69 16.15
CA TYR A 243 15.95 4.60 15.22
C TYR A 243 14.92 4.56 14.08
N SER A 244 15.36 4.10 12.91
CA SER A 244 14.43 3.83 11.79
C SER A 244 13.30 2.91 12.25
N PRO A 245 12.03 3.16 11.84
CA PRO A 245 10.89 2.31 12.16
C PRO A 245 10.92 0.99 11.36
N SER A 246 12.06 0.31 11.36
CA SER A 246 12.33 -0.99 10.73
C SER A 246 12.56 -2.07 11.79
N TYR A 247 12.58 -3.33 11.37
CA TYR A 247 12.91 -4.45 12.24
C TYR A 247 14.31 -4.31 12.87
N GLU A 248 15.31 -3.97 12.06
CA GLU A 248 16.70 -3.77 12.51
C GLU A 248 16.85 -2.57 13.45
N GLY A 249 16.12 -1.48 13.16
CA GLY A 249 16.05 -0.32 14.06
C GLY A 249 15.46 -0.71 15.41
N GLY A 250 14.39 -1.49 15.39
CA GLY A 250 13.76 -2.06 16.59
C GLY A 250 14.70 -2.94 17.40
N ILE A 251 15.44 -3.85 16.75
CA ILE A 251 16.44 -4.70 17.46
C ILE A 251 17.48 -3.84 18.18
N ARG A 252 17.98 -2.80 17.52
CA ARG A 252 18.97 -1.90 18.14
C ARG A 252 18.38 -1.17 19.34
N ALA A 253 17.20 -0.59 19.20
CA ALA A 253 16.50 0.09 20.29
C ALA A 253 16.23 -0.87 21.47
N GLY A 254 15.72 -2.07 21.20
CA GLY A 254 15.44 -3.07 22.25
C GLY A 254 16.68 -3.51 23.01
N ARG A 255 17.82 -3.71 22.32
CA ARG A 255 19.10 -4.02 22.97
C ARG A 255 19.60 -2.87 23.83
N GLU A 256 19.53 -1.64 23.33
CA GLU A 256 19.96 -0.46 24.06
C GLU A 256 19.13 -0.27 25.33
N ILE A 257 17.79 -0.37 25.24
CA ILE A 257 16.89 -0.29 26.39
C ILE A 257 17.24 -1.36 27.42
N ALA A 258 17.47 -2.62 27.00
CA ALA A 258 17.77 -3.71 27.91
C ALA A 258 19.18 -3.63 28.51
N SER A 259 20.14 -2.98 27.86
CA SER A 259 21.52 -2.82 28.36
C SER A 259 21.70 -1.54 29.19
N SER A 260 20.78 -0.60 29.12
CA SER A 260 20.85 0.67 29.87
C SER A 260 20.39 0.47 31.31
N SER A 261 20.88 1.31 32.21
CA SER A 261 20.36 1.43 33.57
C SER A 261 19.04 2.23 33.61
N SER A 262 18.41 2.44 32.47
CA SER A 262 17.18 3.20 32.31
C SER A 262 16.02 2.51 33.03
N PRO A 263 15.17 3.24 33.74
CA PRO A 263 13.99 2.70 34.40
C PRO A 263 12.83 2.45 33.43
N VAL A 264 13.05 2.47 32.11
CA VAL A 264 12.01 2.25 31.09
C VAL A 264 11.35 0.89 31.25
N THR A 265 10.04 0.90 31.45
CA THR A 265 9.23 -0.33 31.62
C THR A 265 8.23 -0.54 30.48
N ALA A 266 8.10 0.44 29.59
CA ALA A 266 7.19 0.38 28.45
C ALA A 266 7.76 1.10 27.24
N VAL A 267 7.40 0.62 26.04
CA VAL A 267 7.76 1.22 24.76
C VAL A 267 6.54 1.39 23.89
N VAL A 268 6.41 2.59 23.30
CA VAL A 268 5.51 2.85 22.18
C VAL A 268 6.35 3.14 20.94
N THR A 269 5.97 2.58 19.80
CA THR A 269 6.67 2.77 18.54
C THR A 269 5.71 3.01 17.39
N THR A 270 6.24 3.44 16.26
CA THR A 270 5.46 3.96 15.13
C THR A 270 5.17 2.91 14.04
N ALA A 271 5.58 1.65 14.25
CA ALA A 271 5.29 0.55 13.31
C ALA A 271 5.36 -0.81 14.03
N ASP A 272 4.51 -1.74 13.64
CA ASP A 272 4.51 -3.11 14.21
C ASP A 272 5.82 -3.84 13.93
N ILE A 273 6.40 -3.66 12.75
CA ILE A 273 7.66 -4.31 12.41
C ILE A 273 8.81 -3.83 13.32
N CYS A 274 8.79 -2.56 13.71
CA CYS A 274 9.73 -2.01 14.68
C CYS A 274 9.47 -2.57 16.08
N ALA A 275 8.19 -2.67 16.49
CA ALA A 275 7.82 -3.27 17.78
C ALA A 275 8.31 -4.72 17.88
N ILE A 276 8.15 -5.52 16.84
CA ILE A 276 8.66 -6.89 16.76
C ILE A 276 10.18 -6.91 16.90
N GLY A 277 10.88 -5.99 16.25
CA GLY A 277 12.31 -5.81 16.41
C GLY A 277 12.71 -5.45 17.86
N ILE A 278 11.96 -4.54 18.50
CA ILE A 278 12.18 -4.16 19.91
C ILE A 278 12.02 -5.37 20.83
N MET A 279 10.96 -6.17 20.64
CA MET A 279 10.74 -7.39 21.42
C MET A 279 11.92 -8.37 21.28
N GLU A 280 12.42 -8.59 20.07
CA GLU A 280 13.58 -9.44 19.82
C GLU A 280 14.86 -8.86 20.41
N GLY A 281 15.13 -7.56 20.21
CA GLY A 281 16.29 -6.88 20.76
C GLY A 281 16.35 -6.91 22.28
N ALA A 282 15.22 -6.66 22.95
CA ALA A 282 15.07 -6.72 24.40
C ALA A 282 15.27 -8.16 24.93
N ARG A 283 14.70 -9.16 24.24
CA ARG A 283 14.90 -10.57 24.55
C ARG A 283 16.38 -10.98 24.47
N LEU A 284 17.08 -10.53 23.45
CA LEU A 284 18.52 -10.75 23.30
C LEU A 284 19.35 -10.05 24.41
N GLY A 285 18.83 -8.96 24.97
CA GLY A 285 19.36 -8.28 26.15
C GLY A 285 18.96 -8.93 27.49
N GLY A 286 18.18 -10.05 27.46
CA GLY A 286 17.77 -10.79 28.65
C GLY A 286 16.41 -10.38 29.23
N TYR A 287 15.70 -9.45 28.60
CA TYR A 287 14.37 -9.03 29.06
C TYR A 287 13.26 -9.98 28.59
N ARG A 288 12.25 -10.13 29.42
CA ARG A 288 11.03 -10.91 29.13
C ARG A 288 9.90 -9.95 28.79
N ILE A 289 9.26 -10.14 27.64
CA ILE A 289 8.08 -9.37 27.24
C ILE A 289 6.84 -10.16 27.66
N PRO A 290 5.85 -9.53 28.33
CA PRO A 290 5.77 -8.13 28.76
C PRO A 290 6.32 -7.87 30.18
N VAL A 291 6.91 -8.87 30.85
CA VAL A 291 7.22 -8.83 32.30
C VAL A 291 8.23 -7.74 32.66
N ASP A 292 9.30 -7.65 31.88
CA ASP A 292 10.39 -6.68 32.14
C ASP A 292 10.22 -5.44 31.25
N LEU A 293 9.53 -5.56 30.09
CA LEU A 293 9.25 -4.47 29.17
C LEU A 293 7.91 -4.71 28.43
N SER A 294 6.97 -3.81 28.58
CA SER A 294 5.73 -3.74 27.78
C SER A 294 5.99 -3.07 26.43
N VAL A 295 5.38 -3.57 25.34
CA VAL A 295 5.57 -3.02 23.98
C VAL A 295 4.22 -2.88 23.28
N ILE A 296 3.97 -1.69 22.68
CA ILE A 296 2.85 -1.44 21.77
C ILE A 296 3.40 -1.06 20.40
N GLY A 297 2.86 -1.72 19.35
CA GLY A 297 3.10 -1.41 17.96
C GLY A 297 2.12 -0.40 17.37
N TYR A 298 2.22 -0.21 16.06
CA TYR A 298 1.33 0.63 15.26
C TYR A 298 1.15 -0.04 13.90
N ASP A 299 -0.06 -0.06 13.36
CA ASP A 299 -0.56 -0.58 12.08
C ASP A 299 -1.59 -1.71 12.25
N ASN A 300 -1.49 -2.52 13.30
CA ASN A 300 -2.28 -3.74 13.54
C ASN A 300 -2.17 -4.75 12.37
N LEU A 301 -0.94 -4.99 11.94
CA LEU A 301 -0.64 -5.99 10.91
C LEU A 301 -0.96 -7.41 11.38
N THR A 302 -1.23 -8.31 10.45
CA THR A 302 -1.49 -9.73 10.74
C THR A 302 -0.35 -10.38 11.53
N LEU A 303 0.88 -9.92 11.35
CA LEU A 303 2.07 -10.35 12.08
C LEU A 303 1.93 -10.24 13.61
N CYS A 304 1.14 -9.26 14.11
CA CYS A 304 0.91 -9.08 15.54
C CYS A 304 0.28 -10.31 16.21
N GLN A 305 -0.43 -11.15 15.43
CA GLN A 305 -1.05 -12.38 15.91
C GLN A 305 -0.08 -13.56 15.96
N TYR A 306 1.07 -13.45 15.27
CA TYR A 306 2.06 -14.52 15.16
C TYR A 306 3.25 -14.34 16.10
N THR A 307 3.38 -13.17 16.73
CA THR A 307 4.42 -12.94 17.75
C THR A 307 4.12 -13.69 19.06
N LEU A 308 5.16 -13.90 19.85
CA LEU A 308 5.04 -14.50 21.18
C LEU A 308 5.82 -13.63 22.19
N PRO A 309 5.12 -12.90 23.09
CA PRO A 309 3.67 -12.74 23.20
C PRO A 309 3.05 -12.04 21.96
N LYS A 310 1.72 -12.18 21.78
CA LYS A 310 1.00 -11.48 20.68
C LYS A 310 1.05 -9.98 20.91
N LEU A 311 1.39 -9.24 19.86
CA LEU A 311 1.64 -7.79 19.94
C LEU A 311 0.35 -6.97 20.01
N THR A 312 0.17 -6.19 21.08
CA THR A 312 -0.80 -5.11 21.20
C THR A 312 -0.41 -3.99 20.24
N SER A 313 -1.35 -3.43 19.49
CA SER A 313 -1.04 -2.47 18.44
C SER A 313 -2.16 -1.44 18.22
N VAL A 314 -1.80 -0.27 17.72
CA VAL A 314 -2.76 0.70 17.19
C VAL A 314 -3.21 0.27 15.80
N SER A 315 -4.51 0.09 15.62
CA SER A 315 -5.11 -0.16 14.31
C SER A 315 -5.41 1.16 13.59
N GLN A 316 -4.79 1.36 12.43
CA GLN A 316 -5.16 2.43 11.50
C GLN A 316 -6.05 1.93 10.35
N ASN A 317 -6.54 0.69 10.43
CA ASN A 317 -7.40 0.05 9.46
C ASN A 317 -6.91 0.18 8.01
N ILE A 318 -5.69 -0.30 7.75
CA ILE A 318 -5.03 -0.22 6.45
C ILE A 318 -5.92 -0.70 5.29
N PRO A 319 -6.66 -1.83 5.40
CA PRO A 319 -7.55 -2.26 4.33
C PRO A 319 -8.67 -1.26 4.04
N GLN A 320 -9.28 -0.62 5.05
CA GLN A 320 -10.31 0.38 4.84
C GLN A 320 -9.75 1.63 4.18
N LYS A 321 -8.56 2.06 4.59
CA LYS A 321 -7.82 3.19 4.02
C LYS A 321 -7.56 2.98 2.52
N ALA A 322 -7.04 1.82 2.15
CA ALA A 322 -6.78 1.43 0.77
C ALA A 322 -8.07 1.34 -0.07
N LYS A 323 -9.12 0.68 0.46
CA LYS A 323 -10.41 0.55 -0.22
C LYS A 323 -11.05 1.89 -0.49
N LEU A 324 -11.07 2.79 0.51
CA LEU A 324 -11.69 4.10 0.36
C LEU A 324 -10.97 4.92 -0.72
N ALA A 325 -9.63 5.00 -0.68
CA ALA A 325 -8.86 5.70 -1.70
C ALA A 325 -9.12 5.15 -3.12
N THR A 326 -9.14 3.82 -3.26
CA THR A 326 -9.38 3.16 -4.55
C THR A 326 -10.80 3.41 -5.05
N SER A 327 -11.80 3.32 -4.18
CA SER A 327 -13.21 3.56 -4.54
C SER A 327 -13.44 5.00 -5.02
N LEU A 328 -12.89 5.99 -4.31
CA LEU A 328 -12.97 7.39 -4.69
C LEU A 328 -12.24 7.68 -6.01
N LEU A 329 -11.08 7.05 -6.22
CA LEU A 329 -10.35 7.16 -7.47
C LEU A 329 -11.17 6.63 -8.64
N LEU A 330 -11.75 5.45 -8.51
CA LEU A 330 -12.58 4.83 -9.54
C LEU A 330 -13.88 5.61 -9.79
N GLU A 331 -14.50 6.19 -8.74
CA GLU A 331 -15.63 7.08 -8.87
C GLU A 331 -15.24 8.30 -9.71
N LYS A 332 -14.13 8.96 -9.38
CA LYS A 332 -13.64 10.14 -10.10
C LYS A 332 -13.30 9.85 -11.57
N ILE A 333 -12.73 8.68 -11.86
CA ILE A 333 -12.46 8.23 -13.23
C ILE A 333 -13.77 8.04 -14.02
N ARG A 334 -14.84 7.55 -13.37
CA ARG A 334 -16.13 7.28 -14.04
C ARG A 334 -16.96 8.53 -14.26
N THR A 335 -17.01 9.42 -13.28
CA THR A 335 -17.96 10.55 -13.21
C THR A 335 -17.31 11.91 -13.42
N GLY A 336 -16.00 12.02 -13.35
CA GLY A 336 -15.24 13.29 -13.34
C GLY A 336 -15.21 14.01 -11.98
N SER A 337 -15.99 13.54 -11.00
CA SER A 337 -16.08 14.10 -9.65
C SER A 337 -16.20 12.98 -8.61
N VAL A 338 -16.20 13.31 -7.35
CA VAL A 338 -16.53 12.38 -6.26
C VAL A 338 -17.79 12.89 -5.55
N SER A 339 -18.61 11.96 -5.07
CA SER A 339 -19.87 12.26 -4.35
C SER A 339 -19.62 12.72 -2.90
N SER A 340 -18.42 12.46 -2.37
CA SER A 340 -17.99 12.81 -1.03
C SER A 340 -16.73 13.70 -1.06
N SER A 341 -16.17 14.02 0.11
CA SER A 341 -14.90 14.73 0.17
C SER A 341 -13.77 13.89 -0.44
N CYS A 342 -12.88 14.53 -1.19
CA CYS A 342 -11.60 13.95 -1.62
C CYS A 342 -10.64 13.71 -0.45
N GLN A 343 -10.92 14.27 0.72
CA GLN A 343 -10.09 14.20 1.93
C GLN A 343 -10.87 13.50 3.04
N ALA A 344 -10.29 12.46 3.62
CA ALA A 344 -10.87 11.75 4.75
C ALA A 344 -9.78 11.31 5.73
N ALA A 345 -10.02 11.55 7.02
CA ALA A 345 -9.20 11.04 8.10
C ALA A 345 -9.91 9.84 8.75
N LEU A 346 -9.27 8.68 8.74
CA LEU A 346 -9.79 7.51 9.42
C LEU A 346 -9.44 7.54 10.90
N ASP A 347 -10.37 7.07 11.72
CA ASP A 347 -10.14 6.93 13.14
C ASP A 347 -9.27 5.71 13.43
N VAL A 348 -8.69 5.69 14.63
CA VAL A 348 -7.73 4.68 15.07
C VAL A 348 -8.17 4.14 16.44
N GLU A 349 -7.80 2.90 16.72
CA GLU A 349 -8.14 2.21 17.96
C GLU A 349 -6.99 1.32 18.45
N ILE A 350 -6.98 0.99 19.75
CA ILE A 350 -6.06 0.00 20.32
C ILE A 350 -6.67 -1.40 20.14
N VAL A 351 -5.85 -2.30 19.59
CA VAL A 351 -6.15 -3.74 19.57
C VAL A 351 -5.29 -4.41 20.64
N ASP A 352 -5.90 -4.65 21.78
CA ASP A 352 -5.25 -5.27 22.93
C ASP A 352 -4.94 -6.76 22.68
N ARG A 353 -3.72 -7.18 23.12
CA ARG A 353 -3.26 -8.56 23.06
C ARG A 353 -2.46 -8.94 24.33
N GLN A 354 -1.18 -9.32 24.17
CA GLN A 354 -0.40 -9.95 25.24
C GLN A 354 0.93 -9.26 25.53
N SER A 355 1.30 -8.23 24.78
CA SER A 355 2.62 -7.58 24.88
C SER A 355 2.67 -6.45 25.92
N VAL A 356 1.60 -6.24 26.67
CA VAL A 356 1.53 -5.24 27.74
C VAL A 356 1.07 -5.91 29.03
N ILE A 357 1.72 -5.57 30.14
CA ILE A 357 1.35 -6.02 31.49
C ILE A 357 0.87 -4.83 32.33
N SER A 358 -0.06 -5.08 33.25
CA SER A 358 -0.39 -4.09 34.30
C SER A 358 0.61 -4.19 35.45
N LEU A 359 1.03 -3.06 35.96
CA LEU A 359 1.90 -2.94 37.13
C LEU A 359 1.13 -2.80 38.45
N TYR A 360 -0.21 -2.90 38.38
CA TYR A 360 -1.10 -2.86 39.57
C TYR A 360 -1.45 -4.28 40.05
#